data_0b9fee8059da37b5714d0f397cfc1af1
#
_entry.id   0b9fee8059da37b5714d0f397cfc1af1
#
_cell.length_a   1.000
_cell.length_b   1.000
_cell.length_c   1.000
_cell.angle_alpha   90.00
_cell.angle_beta   90.00
_cell.angle_gamma   90.00
#
_symmetry.space_group_name_H-M   'P 1'
#
loop_
_entity.id
_entity.type
_entity.pdbx_description
1 polymer ?
#
loop_
_entity_poly.entity_id
_entity_poly.type
_entity_poly.pdbx_seq_one_letter_code
_entity_poly.pdbx_strand_id
1 'polypeptide(L)'
;MKIFILGNAQRPGVTTQSEKLLPLLKKHFEVVLVDLEQKEDLSKHKADLTFVLGGDGAILRAARQMGYNQIPVLGINLGRLGFLADLNIAELEECIPEIAKSNFRITNHLMFECLTNVKDKSGPFLGLNEISIHAGAPFHMVEIDLIVDGETVCTYMADGLIMSTPIGSTAYNLSAGGPILNQEIEAFVINPICPHVLTSRCVVDSSAKVYNLVMNRVTKGTSLVIDGQEKITLVKGSSITFKKAPVKFQLAKVANKNFYRTLREKLNWGVHPNYRIETN
;
A
#
# COMPACT_ATOMS: atom_id res chain seq x y z
N MET A 1 -9.98 0.47 -25.91
CA MET A 1 -9.77 0.66 -24.47
C MET A 1 -8.76 1.78 -24.27
N LYS A 2 -9.11 2.77 -23.44
CA LYS A 2 -8.25 3.93 -23.08
C LYS A 2 -7.34 3.58 -21.93
N ILE A 3 -6.06 3.91 -22.02
CA ILE A 3 -5.10 3.57 -20.99
C ILE A 3 -4.27 4.77 -20.53
N PHE A 4 -3.87 4.74 -19.23
CA PHE A 4 -2.75 5.52 -18.71
C PHE A 4 -1.51 4.63 -18.62
N ILE A 5 -0.34 5.25 -18.76
CA ILE A 5 0.96 4.65 -18.46
C ILE A 5 1.62 5.51 -17.39
N LEU A 6 1.78 4.96 -16.21
CA LEU A 6 2.36 5.64 -15.05
C LEU A 6 3.68 4.96 -14.64
N GLY A 7 4.57 5.74 -14.03
CA GLY A 7 5.83 5.22 -13.55
C GLY A 7 6.61 6.27 -12.75
N ASN A 8 7.89 6.01 -12.51
CA ASN A 8 8.80 6.98 -11.91
C ASN A 8 10.12 7.01 -12.71
N ALA A 9 10.30 8.04 -13.52
CA ALA A 9 11.50 8.23 -14.37
C ALA A 9 12.81 8.26 -13.57
N GLN A 10 12.77 8.59 -12.27
CA GLN A 10 13.95 8.57 -11.40
C GLN A 10 14.40 7.13 -11.05
N ARG A 11 13.58 6.12 -11.31
CA ARG A 11 13.94 4.72 -11.09
C ARG A 11 14.61 4.13 -12.33
N PRO A 12 15.72 3.39 -12.13
CA PRO A 12 16.44 2.77 -13.26
C PRO A 12 15.51 1.91 -14.12
N GLY A 13 15.62 2.05 -15.43
CA GLY A 13 14.92 1.24 -16.40
C GLY A 13 13.47 1.68 -16.72
N VAL A 14 12.82 2.53 -15.92
CA VAL A 14 11.42 2.92 -16.14
C VAL A 14 11.27 3.66 -17.49
N THR A 15 12.06 4.69 -17.74
CA THR A 15 12.00 5.46 -18.99
C THR A 15 12.29 4.57 -20.20
N THR A 16 13.39 3.81 -20.16
CA THR A 16 13.78 2.91 -21.27
C THR A 16 12.72 1.86 -21.56
N GLN A 17 12.11 1.27 -20.53
CA GLN A 17 11.06 0.26 -20.74
C GLN A 17 9.76 0.90 -21.21
N SER A 18 9.41 2.09 -20.73
CA SER A 18 8.26 2.84 -21.23
C SER A 18 8.41 3.14 -22.72
N GLU A 19 9.57 3.63 -23.15
CA GLU A 19 9.86 3.92 -24.57
C GLU A 19 9.75 2.67 -25.45
N LYS A 20 10.19 1.51 -24.97
CA LYS A 20 10.10 0.23 -25.71
C LYS A 20 8.66 -0.29 -25.79
N LEU A 21 7.90 -0.17 -24.67
CA LEU A 21 6.52 -0.68 -24.61
C LEU A 21 5.52 0.22 -25.33
N LEU A 22 5.75 1.53 -25.35
CA LEU A 22 4.81 2.51 -25.87
C LEU A 22 4.37 2.24 -27.33
N PRO A 23 5.27 1.90 -28.29
CA PRO A 23 4.86 1.57 -29.65
C PRO A 23 3.98 0.31 -29.72
N LEU A 24 4.27 -0.70 -28.88
CA LEU A 24 3.49 -1.92 -28.79
C LEU A 24 2.11 -1.65 -28.19
N LEU A 25 2.04 -0.91 -27.09
CA LEU A 25 0.77 -0.56 -26.44
C LEU A 25 -0.12 0.28 -27.36
N LYS A 26 0.43 1.25 -28.11
CA LYS A 26 -0.32 2.07 -29.08
C LYS A 26 -0.95 1.28 -30.22
N LYS A 27 -0.48 0.07 -30.52
CA LYS A 27 -1.12 -0.80 -31.52
C LYS A 27 -2.43 -1.43 -31.04
N HIS A 28 -2.59 -1.57 -29.72
CA HIS A 28 -3.71 -2.28 -29.10
C HIS A 28 -4.63 -1.39 -28.29
N PHE A 29 -4.14 -0.22 -27.84
CA PHE A 29 -4.82 0.68 -26.90
C PHE A 29 -4.74 2.14 -27.38
N GLU A 30 -5.74 2.92 -26.97
CA GLU A 30 -5.69 4.38 -27.00
C GLU A 30 -4.91 4.88 -25.78
N VAL A 31 -3.65 5.25 -25.96
CA VAL A 31 -2.82 5.81 -24.87
C VAL A 31 -3.19 7.27 -24.66
N VAL A 32 -3.95 7.56 -23.63
CA VAL A 32 -4.45 8.90 -23.30
C VAL A 32 -3.39 9.73 -22.60
N LEU A 33 -2.59 9.09 -21.71
CA LEU A 33 -1.61 9.77 -20.88
C LEU A 33 -0.40 8.88 -20.61
N VAL A 34 0.79 9.49 -20.62
CA VAL A 34 2.04 8.91 -20.12
C VAL A 34 2.60 9.88 -19.09
N ASP A 35 2.56 9.52 -17.81
CA ASP A 35 3.11 10.31 -16.71
C ASP A 35 4.17 9.51 -15.93
N LEU A 36 5.42 9.75 -16.27
CA LEU A 36 6.59 9.18 -15.58
C LEU A 36 7.19 10.15 -14.57
N GLU A 37 6.74 11.40 -14.56
CA GLU A 37 7.19 12.44 -13.63
C GLU A 37 6.25 12.63 -12.44
N GLN A 38 5.05 12.02 -12.51
CA GLN A 38 4.04 12.05 -11.46
C GLN A 38 3.52 13.46 -11.15
N LYS A 39 3.34 14.26 -12.20
CA LYS A 39 2.91 15.65 -12.13
C LYS A 39 1.47 15.87 -12.59
N GLU A 40 0.92 14.90 -13.32
CA GLU A 40 -0.39 15.03 -13.92
C GLU A 40 -1.52 14.84 -12.92
N ASP A 41 -2.54 15.64 -13.04
CA ASP A 41 -3.80 15.50 -12.32
C ASP A 41 -4.69 14.47 -13.04
N LEU A 42 -4.64 13.23 -12.57
CA LEU A 42 -5.37 12.12 -13.20
C LEU A 42 -6.89 12.29 -13.12
N SER A 43 -7.41 13.15 -12.23
CA SER A 43 -8.85 13.42 -12.12
C SER A 43 -9.42 14.12 -13.36
N LYS A 44 -8.58 14.77 -14.15
CA LYS A 44 -8.95 15.48 -15.39
C LYS A 44 -9.04 14.57 -16.60
N HIS A 45 -8.60 13.33 -16.48
CA HIS A 45 -8.52 12.39 -17.59
C HIS A 45 -9.36 11.14 -17.29
N LYS A 46 -9.79 10.46 -18.35
CA LYS A 46 -10.54 9.20 -18.24
C LYS A 46 -9.79 8.08 -18.96
N ALA A 47 -9.64 6.98 -18.28
CA ALA A 47 -9.10 5.74 -18.84
C ALA A 47 -9.87 4.53 -18.29
N ASP A 48 -9.76 3.42 -19.00
CA ASP A 48 -10.38 2.16 -18.62
C ASP A 48 -9.42 1.30 -17.79
N LEU A 49 -8.10 1.51 -17.98
CA LEU A 49 -7.04 0.75 -17.34
C LEU A 49 -5.77 1.61 -17.20
N THR A 50 -5.04 1.40 -16.12
CA THR A 50 -3.76 2.07 -15.85
C THR A 50 -2.63 1.04 -15.80
N PHE A 51 -1.64 1.18 -16.68
CA PHE A 51 -0.39 0.42 -16.62
C PHE A 51 0.61 1.14 -15.72
N VAL A 52 1.08 0.49 -14.66
CA VAL A 52 2.05 1.08 -13.73
C VAL A 52 3.39 0.35 -13.87
N LEU A 53 4.40 1.07 -14.37
CA LEU A 53 5.76 0.56 -14.54
C LEU A 53 6.56 0.73 -13.25
N GLY A 54 6.89 -0.37 -12.58
CA GLY A 54 7.67 -0.36 -11.33
C GLY A 54 7.20 -1.41 -10.34
N GLY A 55 7.68 -1.33 -9.10
CA GLY A 55 7.26 -2.22 -8.01
C GLY A 55 6.04 -1.69 -7.26
N ASP A 56 5.72 -2.33 -6.12
CA ASP A 56 4.56 -2.00 -5.29
C ASP A 56 4.50 -0.51 -4.91
N GLY A 57 5.64 0.12 -4.60
CA GLY A 57 5.70 1.56 -4.29
C GLY A 57 5.26 2.49 -5.43
N ALA A 58 5.39 2.09 -6.69
CA ALA A 58 4.87 2.84 -7.83
C ALA A 58 3.33 2.74 -7.88
N ILE A 59 2.78 1.57 -7.54
CA ILE A 59 1.33 1.33 -7.47
C ILE A 59 0.71 2.14 -6.33
N LEU A 60 1.34 2.17 -5.13
CA LEU A 60 0.87 3.01 -4.01
C LEU A 60 0.76 4.48 -4.42
N ARG A 61 1.75 4.95 -5.16
CA ARG A 61 1.76 6.34 -5.65
C ARG A 61 0.67 6.58 -6.68
N ALA A 62 0.48 5.67 -7.63
CA ALA A 62 -0.59 5.75 -8.62
C ALA A 62 -1.96 5.77 -7.95
N ALA A 63 -2.21 4.92 -6.95
CA ALA A 63 -3.45 4.90 -6.19
C ALA A 63 -3.73 6.26 -5.51
N ARG A 64 -2.71 6.89 -4.91
CA ARG A 64 -2.85 8.22 -4.31
C ARG A 64 -3.07 9.33 -5.34
N GLN A 65 -2.37 9.28 -6.47
CA GLN A 65 -2.50 10.26 -7.57
C GLN A 65 -3.90 10.22 -8.19
N MET A 66 -4.52 9.04 -8.28
CA MET A 66 -5.90 8.87 -8.72
C MET A 66 -6.93 9.40 -7.70
N GLY A 67 -6.56 9.53 -6.43
CA GLY A 67 -7.45 10.02 -5.38
C GLY A 67 -8.73 9.20 -5.29
N TYR A 68 -9.88 9.87 -5.26
CA TYR A 68 -11.19 9.21 -5.21
C TYR A 68 -11.67 8.64 -6.56
N ASN A 69 -10.98 8.95 -7.65
CA ASN A 69 -11.30 8.45 -8.99
C ASN A 69 -10.39 7.24 -9.33
N GLN A 70 -10.58 6.14 -8.60
CA GLN A 70 -9.79 4.94 -8.81
C GLN A 70 -10.09 4.28 -10.15
N ILE A 71 -9.05 4.00 -10.92
CA ILE A 71 -9.08 3.29 -12.20
C ILE A 71 -8.35 1.97 -12.02
N PRO A 72 -8.79 0.84 -12.62
CA PRO A 72 -8.10 -0.42 -12.54
C PRO A 72 -6.61 -0.30 -12.87
N VAL A 73 -5.76 -0.87 -12.02
CA VAL A 73 -4.29 -0.82 -12.16
C VAL A 73 -3.76 -2.19 -12.54
N LEU A 74 -2.95 -2.26 -13.58
CA LEU A 74 -2.12 -3.40 -13.94
C LEU A 74 -0.67 -3.07 -13.60
N GLY A 75 -0.10 -3.76 -12.61
CA GLY A 75 1.27 -3.53 -12.16
C GLY A 75 2.29 -4.32 -12.98
N ILE A 76 3.28 -3.62 -13.56
CA ILE A 76 4.34 -4.20 -14.38
C ILE A 76 5.66 -4.06 -13.64
N ASN A 77 6.17 -5.18 -13.17
CA ASN A 77 7.41 -5.27 -12.44
C ASN A 77 8.62 -5.16 -13.37
N LEU A 78 9.53 -4.24 -13.06
CA LEU A 78 10.78 -4.04 -13.81
C LEU A 78 12.00 -4.68 -13.11
N GLY A 79 11.79 -5.45 -12.06
CA GLY A 79 12.88 -6.07 -11.30
C GLY A 79 12.40 -7.21 -10.42
N ARG A 80 12.29 -6.97 -9.10
CA ARG A 80 11.85 -8.00 -8.16
C ARG A 80 10.33 -8.08 -8.10
N LEU A 81 9.79 -9.29 -8.12
CA LEU A 81 8.36 -9.57 -7.95
C LEU A 81 7.76 -8.81 -6.78
N GLY A 82 6.64 -8.10 -7.00
CA GLY A 82 5.85 -7.41 -6.00
C GLY A 82 4.67 -8.27 -5.48
N PHE A 83 3.97 -7.79 -4.47
CA PHE A 83 2.66 -8.32 -4.09
C PHE A 83 1.54 -7.74 -4.95
N LEU A 84 1.76 -6.55 -5.53
CA LEU A 84 0.83 -5.83 -6.38
C LEU A 84 1.32 -5.82 -7.83
N ALA A 85 2.62 -5.58 -8.08
CA ALA A 85 3.25 -5.66 -9.40
C ALA A 85 3.71 -7.09 -9.65
N ASP A 86 2.87 -7.90 -10.24
CA ASP A 86 3.09 -9.34 -10.42
C ASP A 86 3.33 -9.79 -11.87
N LEU A 87 3.29 -8.87 -12.85
CA LEU A 87 3.67 -9.14 -14.24
C LEU A 87 5.05 -8.59 -14.53
N ASN A 88 5.88 -9.37 -15.20
CA ASN A 88 7.09 -8.86 -15.85
C ASN A 88 6.82 -8.42 -17.30
N ILE A 89 7.83 -7.83 -17.96
CA ILE A 89 7.68 -7.29 -19.32
C ILE A 89 7.34 -8.39 -20.34
N ALA A 90 7.98 -9.56 -20.27
CA ALA A 90 7.73 -10.64 -21.21
C ALA A 90 6.31 -11.19 -21.04
N GLU A 91 5.88 -11.42 -19.82
CA GLU A 91 4.50 -11.83 -19.49
C GLU A 91 3.47 -10.79 -19.95
N LEU A 92 3.78 -9.49 -19.83
CA LEU A 92 2.90 -8.43 -20.33
C LEU A 92 2.75 -8.54 -21.86
N GLU A 93 3.86 -8.66 -22.61
CA GLU A 93 3.84 -8.74 -24.07
C GLU A 93 2.97 -9.91 -24.57
N GLU A 94 3.04 -11.05 -23.90
CA GLU A 94 2.19 -12.22 -24.18
C GLU A 94 0.70 -11.97 -23.85
N CYS A 95 0.41 -11.21 -22.80
CA CYS A 95 -0.96 -10.97 -22.33
C CYS A 95 -1.66 -9.79 -23.03
N ILE A 96 -0.96 -8.91 -23.75
CA ILE A 96 -1.56 -7.74 -24.42
C ILE A 96 -2.80 -8.07 -25.24
N PRO A 97 -2.82 -9.13 -26.09
CA PRO A 97 -4.01 -9.45 -26.88
C PRO A 97 -5.25 -9.76 -26.03
N GLU A 98 -5.06 -10.42 -24.88
CA GLU A 98 -6.15 -10.75 -23.97
C GLU A 98 -6.60 -9.53 -23.17
N ILE A 99 -5.65 -8.69 -22.72
CA ILE A 99 -5.95 -7.42 -22.05
C ILE A 99 -6.77 -6.51 -22.99
N ALA A 100 -6.40 -6.43 -24.27
CA ALA A 100 -7.11 -5.63 -25.26
C ALA A 100 -8.56 -6.09 -25.49
N LYS A 101 -8.85 -7.36 -25.26
CA LYS A 101 -10.22 -7.94 -25.27
C LYS A 101 -10.92 -7.79 -23.92
N SER A 102 -10.33 -7.09 -22.94
CA SER A 102 -10.80 -6.98 -21.56
C SER A 102 -10.86 -8.33 -20.82
N ASN A 103 -10.07 -9.31 -21.23
CA ASN A 103 -9.98 -10.62 -20.57
C ASN A 103 -8.99 -10.56 -19.38
N PHE A 104 -9.39 -9.88 -18.32
CA PHE A 104 -8.69 -9.79 -17.04
C PHE A 104 -9.69 -9.67 -15.89
N ARG A 105 -9.29 -10.07 -14.70
CA ARG A 105 -10.10 -9.95 -13.49
C ARG A 105 -9.73 -8.70 -12.73
N ILE A 106 -10.72 -7.95 -12.23
CA ILE A 106 -10.50 -6.85 -11.30
C ILE A 106 -10.79 -7.35 -9.87
N THR A 107 -9.85 -7.15 -8.97
CA THR A 107 -10.03 -7.33 -7.54
C THR A 107 -10.08 -5.98 -6.83
N ASN A 108 -11.07 -5.83 -5.92
CA ASN A 108 -11.25 -4.60 -5.17
C ASN A 108 -10.62 -4.73 -3.80
N HIS A 109 -9.78 -3.79 -3.44
CA HIS A 109 -9.01 -3.81 -2.19
C HIS A 109 -9.38 -2.61 -1.31
N LEU A 110 -9.36 -2.84 -0.01
CA LEU A 110 -9.61 -1.84 1.01
C LEU A 110 -8.57 -0.72 0.92
N MET A 111 -9.03 0.52 0.89
CA MET A 111 -8.24 1.72 1.11
C MET A 111 -8.65 2.37 2.43
N PHE A 112 -7.77 3.17 3.00
CA PHE A 112 -8.08 3.97 4.18
C PHE A 112 -8.06 5.47 3.87
N GLU A 113 -8.79 6.22 4.67
CA GLU A 113 -8.64 7.66 4.85
C GLU A 113 -7.96 7.96 6.16
N CYS A 114 -7.01 8.88 6.13
CA CYS A 114 -6.37 9.43 7.30
C CYS A 114 -6.61 10.95 7.36
N LEU A 115 -7.09 11.43 8.49
CA LEU A 115 -7.24 12.85 8.79
C LEU A 115 -6.41 13.20 10.02
N THR A 116 -5.93 14.43 10.12
CA THR A 116 -5.23 14.91 11.31
C THR A 116 -5.71 16.30 11.72
N ASN A 117 -5.49 16.67 12.97
CA ASN A 117 -5.69 18.05 13.44
C ASN A 117 -4.43 18.92 13.28
N VAL A 118 -3.40 18.41 12.61
CA VAL A 118 -2.15 19.16 12.37
C VAL A 118 -2.41 20.26 11.35
N LYS A 119 -2.06 21.51 11.71
CA LYS A 119 -2.23 22.67 10.84
C LYS A 119 -1.58 22.46 9.48
N ASP A 120 -2.25 22.84 8.40
CA ASP A 120 -1.83 22.72 7.00
C ASP A 120 -1.59 21.27 6.50
N LYS A 121 -1.95 20.29 7.32
CA LYS A 121 -1.82 18.84 7.04
C LYS A 121 -3.04 18.05 7.54
N SER A 122 -4.23 18.62 7.41
CA SER A 122 -5.48 18.01 7.92
C SER A 122 -5.97 16.82 7.12
N GLY A 123 -5.58 16.66 5.87
CA GLY A 123 -6.07 15.61 4.96
C GLY A 123 -7.38 16.01 4.26
N PRO A 124 -8.22 15.07 3.81
CA PRO A 124 -8.00 13.62 3.91
C PRO A 124 -6.84 13.10 3.07
N PHE A 125 -6.06 12.19 3.64
CA PHE A 125 -5.02 11.45 2.93
C PHE A 125 -5.54 10.05 2.63
N LEU A 126 -5.53 9.64 1.37
CA LEU A 126 -5.83 8.28 0.97
C LEU A 126 -4.56 7.43 1.03
N GLY A 127 -4.71 6.19 1.48
CA GLY A 127 -3.61 5.23 1.48
C GLY A 127 -4.09 3.81 1.25
N LEU A 128 -3.13 2.96 0.88
CA LEU A 128 -3.36 1.59 0.49
C LEU A 128 -2.70 0.58 1.43
N ASN A 129 -1.50 0.87 1.97
CA ASN A 129 -0.80 -0.03 2.89
C ASN A 129 -1.13 0.29 4.35
N GLU A 130 -0.57 1.37 4.89
CA GLU A 130 -0.64 1.68 6.31
C GLU A 130 -0.38 3.16 6.63
N ILE A 131 -0.82 3.57 7.81
CA ILE A 131 -0.18 4.66 8.54
C ILE A 131 0.75 4.07 9.60
N SER A 132 1.87 4.74 9.85
CA SER A 132 2.77 4.39 10.95
C SER A 132 3.17 5.63 11.74
N ILE A 133 3.13 5.53 13.06
CA ILE A 133 3.60 6.54 13.99
C ILE A 133 4.95 6.09 14.50
N HIS A 134 5.93 6.98 14.51
CA HIS A 134 7.29 6.71 14.97
C HIS A 134 7.71 7.74 16.01
N ALA A 135 8.31 7.26 17.10
CA ALA A 135 9.01 8.12 18.04
C ALA A 135 10.17 8.84 17.33
N GLY A 136 10.39 10.10 17.70
CA GLY A 136 11.56 10.85 17.26
C GLY A 136 12.76 10.70 18.20
N ALA A 137 13.91 11.25 17.83
CA ALA A 137 15.07 11.30 18.71
C ALA A 137 14.73 12.08 20.00
N PRO A 138 15.24 11.66 21.17
CA PRO A 138 16.20 10.57 21.45
C PRO A 138 15.58 9.17 21.56
N PHE A 139 14.49 8.87 20.83
CA PHE A 139 13.83 7.57 20.72
C PHE A 139 13.19 7.05 22.04
N HIS A 140 12.70 7.96 22.86
CA HIS A 140 11.85 7.59 23.98
C HIS A 140 10.46 7.19 23.47
N MET A 141 9.80 6.27 24.17
CA MET A 141 8.46 5.81 23.82
C MET A 141 7.46 6.96 23.67
N VAL A 142 6.51 6.78 22.78
CA VAL A 142 5.31 7.60 22.66
C VAL A 142 4.17 6.99 23.47
N GLU A 143 3.23 7.82 23.92
CA GLU A 143 1.97 7.37 24.49
C GLU A 143 0.84 7.78 23.54
N ILE A 144 0.07 6.77 23.11
CA ILE A 144 -0.98 6.93 22.11
C ILE A 144 -2.26 6.32 22.67
N ASP A 145 -3.28 7.12 22.87
CA ASP A 145 -4.62 6.60 23.17
C ASP A 145 -5.25 6.09 21.88
N LEU A 146 -5.76 4.87 21.92
CA LEU A 146 -6.62 4.30 20.91
C LEU A 146 -8.08 4.46 21.33
N ILE A 147 -8.83 5.16 20.48
CA ILE A 147 -10.27 5.37 20.63
C ILE A 147 -10.95 4.73 19.42
N VAL A 148 -11.94 3.87 19.65
CA VAL A 148 -12.68 3.18 18.60
C VAL A 148 -14.15 3.51 18.72
N ASP A 149 -14.76 4.07 17.68
CA ASP A 149 -16.16 4.52 17.64
C ASP A 149 -16.54 5.43 18.83
N GLY A 150 -15.58 6.25 19.29
CA GLY A 150 -15.75 7.19 20.38
C GLY A 150 -15.44 6.64 21.78
N GLU A 151 -15.16 5.34 21.93
CA GLU A 151 -14.79 4.72 23.20
C GLU A 151 -13.28 4.54 23.32
N THR A 152 -12.68 4.96 24.44
CA THR A 152 -11.26 4.73 24.72
C THR A 152 -11.02 3.26 25.00
N VAL A 153 -10.21 2.61 24.16
CA VAL A 153 -9.92 1.17 24.26
C VAL A 153 -8.68 0.91 25.10
N CYS A 154 -7.59 1.61 24.82
CA CYS A 154 -6.33 1.45 25.55
C CYS A 154 -5.37 2.62 25.26
N THR A 155 -4.29 2.67 26.04
CA THR A 155 -3.13 3.54 25.80
C THR A 155 -1.93 2.68 25.44
N TYR A 156 -1.37 2.87 24.25
CA TYR A 156 -0.11 2.24 23.85
C TYR A 156 1.09 3.05 24.34
N MET A 157 2.01 2.39 25.01
CA MET A 157 3.36 2.87 25.33
C MET A 157 4.33 2.07 24.48
N ALA A 158 4.88 2.66 23.41
CA ALA A 158 5.63 1.94 22.39
C ALA A 158 6.60 2.87 21.66
N ASP A 159 7.49 2.31 20.84
CA ASP A 159 8.31 3.07 19.90
C ASP A 159 7.49 3.64 18.73
N GLY A 160 6.31 3.07 18.51
CA GLY A 160 5.36 3.51 17.50
C GLY A 160 4.13 2.64 17.41
N LEU A 161 3.29 2.94 16.42
CA LEU A 161 2.06 2.18 16.12
C LEU A 161 1.82 2.15 14.62
N ILE A 162 1.43 0.99 14.11
CA ILE A 162 1.02 0.79 12.73
C ILE A 162 -0.48 0.52 12.68
N MET A 163 -1.19 1.20 11.78
CA MET A 163 -2.55 0.86 11.37
C MET A 163 -2.52 0.45 9.91
N SER A 164 -2.76 -0.82 9.61
CA SER A 164 -2.54 -1.39 8.27
C SER A 164 -3.82 -1.98 7.67
N THR A 165 -3.92 -1.88 6.35
CA THR A 165 -4.92 -2.61 5.54
C THR A 165 -4.47 -4.06 5.31
N PRO A 166 -5.31 -4.93 4.72
CA PRO A 166 -4.90 -6.25 4.30
C PRO A 166 -3.75 -6.25 3.26
N ILE A 167 -3.73 -5.29 2.34
CA ILE A 167 -2.60 -5.13 1.40
C ILE A 167 -1.32 -4.78 2.17
N GLY A 168 -1.39 -3.82 3.07
CA GLY A 168 -0.27 -3.38 3.90
C GLY A 168 0.22 -4.43 4.89
N SER A 169 -0.58 -5.49 5.15
CA SER A 169 -0.19 -6.58 6.05
C SER A 169 1.12 -7.26 5.63
N THR A 170 1.46 -7.23 4.34
CA THR A 170 2.72 -7.77 3.78
C THR A 170 3.81 -6.72 3.61
N ALA A 171 3.58 -5.45 4.05
CA ALA A 171 4.52 -4.33 4.00
C ALA A 171 5.20 -4.11 5.38
N TYR A 172 5.17 -2.91 5.91
CA TYR A 172 5.84 -2.59 7.18
C TYR A 172 5.26 -3.36 8.36
N ASN A 173 3.95 -3.62 8.35
CA ASN A 173 3.29 -4.47 9.34
C ASN A 173 3.97 -5.85 9.47
N LEU A 174 4.34 -6.49 8.37
CA LEU A 174 5.01 -7.79 8.40
C LEU A 174 6.38 -7.69 9.08
N SER A 175 7.16 -6.66 8.76
CA SER A 175 8.48 -6.43 9.37
C SER A 175 8.38 -6.14 10.87
N ALA A 176 7.26 -5.57 11.32
CA ALA A 176 6.96 -5.32 12.73
C ALA A 176 6.29 -6.52 13.45
N GLY A 177 6.30 -7.71 12.83
CA GLY A 177 5.77 -8.94 13.43
C GLY A 177 4.24 -9.08 13.39
N GLY A 178 3.55 -8.25 12.60
CA GLY A 178 2.10 -8.35 12.42
C GLY A 178 1.69 -9.52 11.52
N PRO A 179 0.41 -9.91 11.53
CA PRO A 179 -0.10 -11.02 10.75
C PRO A 179 -0.16 -10.70 9.26
N ILE A 180 -0.07 -11.74 8.43
CA ILE A 180 -0.40 -11.66 7.01
C ILE A 180 -1.91 -11.85 6.87
N LEU A 181 -2.57 -10.90 6.22
CA LEU A 181 -3.99 -10.98 5.92
C LEU A 181 -4.21 -11.30 4.44
N ASN A 182 -5.28 -12.04 4.14
CA ASN A 182 -5.75 -12.13 2.77
C ASN A 182 -6.21 -10.75 2.30
N GLN A 183 -5.80 -10.35 1.10
CA GLN A 183 -6.02 -9.00 0.56
C GLN A 183 -7.49 -8.64 0.32
N GLU A 184 -8.40 -9.62 0.36
CA GLU A 184 -9.83 -9.44 0.07
C GLU A 184 -10.69 -9.24 1.33
N ILE A 185 -10.12 -9.36 2.55
CA ILE A 185 -10.89 -9.19 3.79
C ILE A 185 -11.08 -7.70 4.14
N GLU A 186 -12.18 -7.41 4.85
CA GLU A 186 -12.56 -6.06 5.29
C GLU A 186 -12.15 -5.85 6.76
N ALA A 187 -10.85 -5.76 7.01
CA ALA A 187 -10.29 -5.59 8.34
C ALA A 187 -9.10 -4.63 8.35
N PHE A 188 -8.79 -4.05 9.51
CA PHE A 188 -7.56 -3.33 9.77
C PHE A 188 -6.71 -4.07 10.80
N VAL A 189 -5.41 -3.88 10.71
CA VAL A 189 -4.43 -4.37 11.68
C VAL A 189 -3.96 -3.20 12.52
N ILE A 190 -4.01 -3.34 13.83
CA ILE A 190 -3.45 -2.40 14.82
C ILE A 190 -2.23 -3.09 15.41
N ASN A 191 -1.03 -2.62 15.08
CA ASN A 191 0.22 -3.29 15.45
C ASN A 191 1.17 -2.32 16.16
N PRO A 192 1.35 -2.43 17.50
CA PRO A 192 2.31 -1.62 18.22
C PRO A 192 3.74 -2.04 17.89
N ILE A 193 4.62 -1.06 17.71
CA ILE A 193 6.05 -1.26 17.43
C ILE A 193 6.80 -1.26 18.77
N CYS A 194 7.45 -2.38 19.11
CA CYS A 194 8.22 -2.53 20.36
C CYS A 194 7.46 -2.00 21.60
N PRO A 195 6.25 -2.52 21.89
CA PRO A 195 5.48 -2.04 23.03
C PRO A 195 6.18 -2.35 24.36
N HIS A 196 6.11 -1.41 25.31
CA HIS A 196 6.66 -1.60 26.64
C HIS A 196 5.87 -2.64 27.46
N VAL A 197 4.55 -2.71 27.24
CA VAL A 197 3.68 -3.67 27.92
C VAL A 197 3.80 -5.03 27.26
N LEU A 198 4.34 -6.01 27.97
CA LEU A 198 4.64 -7.35 27.44
C LEU A 198 3.41 -8.14 26.95
N THR A 199 2.21 -7.78 27.40
CA THR A 199 0.94 -8.39 26.97
C THR A 199 0.34 -7.72 25.74
N SER A 200 0.87 -6.58 25.28
CA SER A 200 0.42 -5.94 24.05
C SER A 200 0.63 -6.86 22.86
N ARG A 201 -0.41 -7.03 22.08
CA ARG A 201 -0.39 -7.84 20.85
C ARG A 201 -0.99 -7.05 19.71
N CYS A 202 -0.62 -7.44 18.50
CA CYS A 202 -1.29 -7.02 17.30
C CYS A 202 -2.76 -7.45 17.34
N VAL A 203 -3.66 -6.54 16.96
CA VAL A 203 -5.10 -6.78 16.91
C VAL A 203 -5.58 -6.63 15.47
N VAL A 204 -6.46 -7.53 15.04
CA VAL A 204 -7.20 -7.42 13.79
C VAL A 204 -8.63 -7.06 14.12
N ASP A 205 -9.13 -5.97 13.55
CA ASP A 205 -10.47 -5.47 13.84
C ASP A 205 -11.19 -5.03 12.55
N SER A 206 -12.49 -4.82 12.63
CA SER A 206 -13.35 -4.49 11.50
C SER A 206 -12.98 -3.15 10.86
N SER A 207 -12.87 -3.12 9.53
CA SER A 207 -12.68 -1.87 8.79
C SER A 207 -13.91 -0.95 8.76
N ALA A 208 -15.06 -1.41 9.28
CA ALA A 208 -16.27 -0.58 9.38
C ALA A 208 -16.21 0.46 10.51
N LYS A 209 -15.25 0.31 11.44
CA LYS A 209 -15.07 1.20 12.60
C LYS A 209 -14.24 2.43 12.26
N VAL A 210 -14.38 3.46 13.09
CA VAL A 210 -13.58 4.67 13.07
C VAL A 210 -12.58 4.64 14.22
N TYR A 211 -11.30 4.78 13.91
CA TYR A 211 -10.20 4.75 14.86
C TYR A 211 -9.63 6.15 15.02
N ASN A 212 -9.51 6.61 16.26
CA ASN A 212 -8.85 7.86 16.58
C ASN A 212 -7.63 7.56 17.46
N LEU A 213 -6.49 8.11 17.06
CA LEU A 213 -5.24 8.03 17.80
C LEU A 213 -4.92 9.41 18.36
N VAL A 214 -4.78 9.52 19.69
CA VAL A 214 -4.45 10.78 20.36
C VAL A 214 -3.07 10.69 20.97
N MET A 215 -2.21 11.65 20.65
CA MET A 215 -0.82 11.69 21.11
C MET A 215 -0.73 12.34 22.49
N ASN A 216 -0.66 11.53 23.57
CA ASN A 216 -0.54 12.02 24.94
C ASN A 216 0.90 12.41 25.28
N ARG A 217 1.88 11.62 24.79
CA ARG A 217 3.29 11.88 24.97
C ARG A 217 4.04 11.65 23.65
N VAL A 218 4.85 12.64 23.28
CA VAL A 218 5.67 12.62 22.08
C VAL A 218 7.09 13.05 22.39
N THR A 219 8.03 12.64 21.53
CA THR A 219 9.40 13.14 21.53
C THR A 219 9.60 14.07 20.33
N LYS A 220 10.64 14.90 20.36
CA LYS A 220 10.97 15.78 19.23
C LYS A 220 11.17 14.92 17.97
N GLY A 221 10.48 15.26 16.89
CA GLY A 221 10.57 14.51 15.63
C GLY A 221 9.62 13.32 15.54
N THR A 222 8.75 13.07 16.54
CA THR A 222 7.64 12.11 16.39
C THR A 222 6.87 12.42 15.13
N SER A 223 6.57 11.41 14.34
CA SER A 223 5.96 11.59 13.02
C SER A 223 4.97 10.51 12.68
N LEU A 224 3.93 10.93 11.95
CA LEU A 224 3.03 10.07 11.20
C LEU A 224 3.58 9.91 9.78
N VAL A 225 3.62 8.69 9.29
CA VAL A 225 4.02 8.37 7.91
C VAL A 225 2.86 7.61 7.26
N ILE A 226 2.50 8.00 6.04
CA ILE A 226 1.40 7.41 5.26
C ILE A 226 1.98 6.71 4.04
N ASP A 227 1.76 5.41 3.89
CA ASP A 227 2.29 4.55 2.82
C ASP A 227 3.81 4.72 2.58
N GLY A 228 4.59 5.06 3.62
CA GLY A 228 6.02 5.30 3.51
C GLY A 228 6.42 6.53 2.67
N GLN A 229 5.46 7.38 2.27
CA GLN A 229 5.67 8.45 1.29
C GLN A 229 5.38 9.85 1.82
N GLU A 230 4.33 10.03 2.61
CA GLU A 230 3.97 11.32 3.19
C GLU A 230 4.34 11.32 4.68
N LYS A 231 5.00 12.39 5.14
CA LYS A 231 5.44 12.53 6.52
C LYS A 231 4.84 13.78 7.15
N ILE A 232 4.25 13.62 8.34
CA ILE A 232 3.63 14.68 9.13
C ILE A 232 4.24 14.67 10.52
N THR A 233 4.78 15.78 10.99
CA THR A 233 5.32 15.90 12.35
C THR A 233 4.17 16.00 13.35
N LEU A 234 4.22 15.19 14.39
CA LEU A 234 3.23 15.16 15.46
C LEU A 234 3.74 15.87 16.71
N VAL A 235 2.81 16.52 17.44
CA VAL A 235 3.04 17.14 18.73
C VAL A 235 2.06 16.57 19.76
N LYS A 236 2.27 16.85 21.04
CA LYS A 236 1.30 16.48 22.08
C LYS A 236 -0.08 17.06 21.77
N GLY A 237 -1.12 16.25 21.86
CA GLY A 237 -2.50 16.63 21.50
C GLY A 237 -2.81 16.50 20.00
N SER A 238 -1.82 16.09 19.16
CA SER A 238 -2.16 15.69 17.79
C SER A 238 -3.12 14.51 17.82
N SER A 239 -4.15 14.59 16.97
CA SER A 239 -5.09 13.50 16.76
C SER A 239 -5.08 13.05 15.31
N ILE A 240 -5.20 11.74 15.11
CA ILE A 240 -5.26 11.10 13.80
C ILE A 240 -6.54 10.28 13.76
N THR A 241 -7.39 10.54 12.78
CA THR A 241 -8.54 9.70 12.47
C THR A 241 -8.19 8.76 11.33
N PHE A 242 -8.36 7.48 11.54
CA PHE A 242 -8.14 6.42 10.55
C PHE A 242 -9.44 5.65 10.34
N LYS A 243 -9.87 5.54 9.11
CA LYS A 243 -11.12 4.87 8.74
C LYS A 243 -11.07 4.32 7.33
N LYS A 244 -12.04 3.48 6.97
CA LYS A 244 -12.23 2.99 5.61
C LYS A 244 -12.51 4.16 4.66
N ALA A 245 -11.81 4.18 3.53
CA ALA A 245 -12.11 5.12 2.45
C ALA A 245 -13.43 4.76 1.75
N PRO A 246 -14.16 5.74 1.18
CA PRO A 246 -15.39 5.50 0.43
C PRO A 246 -15.12 4.85 -0.94
N VAL A 247 -13.86 4.73 -1.35
CA VAL A 247 -13.41 4.12 -2.59
C VAL A 247 -12.54 2.90 -2.32
N LYS A 248 -12.45 2.00 -3.30
CA LYS A 248 -11.60 0.81 -3.27
C LYS A 248 -10.54 0.91 -4.35
N PHE A 249 -9.34 0.47 -4.03
CA PHE A 249 -8.30 0.28 -5.03
C PHE A 249 -8.64 -0.92 -5.92
N GLN A 250 -8.53 -0.74 -7.22
CA GLN A 250 -8.86 -1.76 -8.22
C GLN A 250 -7.57 -2.32 -8.82
N LEU A 251 -7.30 -3.59 -8.58
CA LEU A 251 -6.14 -4.29 -9.14
C LEU A 251 -6.60 -5.22 -10.26
N ALA A 252 -6.12 -4.95 -11.48
CA ALA A 252 -6.33 -5.81 -12.63
C ALA A 252 -5.34 -6.97 -12.61
N LYS A 253 -5.82 -8.20 -12.75
CA LYS A 253 -5.01 -9.41 -12.80
C LYS A 253 -5.28 -10.17 -14.09
N VAL A 254 -4.21 -10.46 -14.82
CA VAL A 254 -4.21 -11.36 -15.97
C VAL A 254 -3.64 -12.71 -15.55
N ALA A 255 -4.10 -13.81 -16.16
CA ALA A 255 -3.72 -15.19 -15.87
C ALA A 255 -4.06 -15.66 -14.43
N ASN A 256 -3.69 -16.91 -14.11
CA ASN A 256 -4.01 -17.59 -12.83
C ASN A 256 -3.05 -17.21 -11.68
N LYS A 257 -2.63 -15.94 -11.58
CA LYS A 257 -1.82 -15.48 -10.44
C LYS A 257 -2.72 -15.23 -9.25
N ASN A 258 -2.40 -15.87 -8.11
CA ASN A 258 -3.14 -15.72 -6.87
C ASN A 258 -2.22 -15.33 -5.71
N PHE A 259 -2.82 -14.80 -4.65
CA PHE A 259 -2.13 -14.34 -3.46
C PHE A 259 -1.20 -15.39 -2.83
N TYR A 260 -1.64 -16.65 -2.72
CA TYR A 260 -0.85 -17.70 -2.11
C TYR A 260 0.39 -18.09 -2.93
N ARG A 261 0.30 -18.00 -4.26
CA ARG A 261 1.47 -18.18 -5.13
C ARG A 261 2.51 -17.09 -4.84
N THR A 262 2.09 -15.83 -4.77
CA THR A 262 2.97 -14.71 -4.46
C THR A 262 3.61 -14.86 -3.06
N LEU A 263 2.86 -15.35 -2.05
CA LEU A 263 3.41 -15.64 -0.72
C LEU A 263 4.54 -16.68 -0.79
N ARG A 264 4.33 -17.77 -1.52
CA ARG A 264 5.38 -18.80 -1.68
C ARG A 264 6.61 -18.26 -2.40
N GLU A 265 6.41 -17.55 -3.51
CA GLU A 265 7.52 -17.05 -4.34
C GLU A 265 8.32 -15.94 -3.64
N LYS A 266 7.67 -15.06 -2.87
CA LYS A 266 8.34 -13.94 -2.21
C LYS A 266 8.88 -14.24 -0.82
N LEU A 267 8.16 -15.03 -0.04
CA LEU A 267 8.46 -15.26 1.37
C LEU A 267 8.94 -16.68 1.65
N ASN A 268 9.04 -17.56 0.63
CA ASN A 268 9.27 -19.00 0.81
C ASN A 268 8.24 -19.63 1.78
N TRP A 269 7.01 -19.08 1.81
CA TRP A 269 5.98 -19.52 2.74
C TRP A 269 5.54 -20.96 2.46
N GLY A 270 5.61 -21.82 3.48
CA GLY A 270 5.25 -23.23 3.35
C GLY A 270 6.28 -24.09 2.60
N VAL A 271 7.46 -23.57 2.28
CA VAL A 271 8.55 -24.36 1.72
C VAL A 271 9.21 -25.14 2.85
N HIS A 272 9.26 -26.48 2.72
CA HIS A 272 10.01 -27.32 3.66
C HIS A 272 11.49 -26.93 3.64
N PRO A 273 12.11 -26.66 4.80
CA PRO A 273 13.57 -26.57 4.86
C PRO A 273 14.13 -27.92 4.37
N ASN A 274 14.95 -27.90 3.32
CA ASN A 274 15.72 -29.06 2.93
C ASN A 274 16.79 -29.28 4.02
N TYR A 275 16.44 -29.99 5.11
CA TYR A 275 17.44 -30.58 5.97
C TYR A 275 18.10 -31.67 5.13
N ARG A 276 19.29 -31.41 4.60
CA ARG A 276 20.18 -32.48 4.20
C ARG A 276 20.51 -33.25 5.49
N ILE A 277 19.85 -34.40 5.70
CA ILE A 277 20.32 -35.40 6.61
C ILE A 277 21.59 -35.93 5.94
N GLU A 278 22.76 -35.45 6.36
CA GLU A 278 23.99 -36.12 6.04
C GLU A 278 23.91 -37.46 6.78
N THR A 279 23.49 -38.49 6.07
CA THR A 279 23.67 -39.89 6.50
C THR A 279 25.15 -40.19 6.39
N ASN A 280 25.84 -40.17 7.55
CA ASN A 280 27.17 -40.79 7.68
C ASN A 280 27.13 -42.30 7.35
#